data_ab5f80926021d5c755d273fef61a0dda
#
_entry.id   ab5f80926021d5c755d273fef61a0dda
#
_cell.length_a   1.000
_cell.length_b   1.000
_cell.length_c   1.000
_cell.angle_alpha   90.00
_cell.angle_beta   90.00
_cell.angle_gamma   90.00
#
_symmetry.space_group_name_H-M   'P 1'
#
loop_
_entity.id
_entity.type
_entity.pdbx_description
1 polymer ?
#
loop_
_entity_poly.entity_id
_entity_poly.type
_entity_poly.pdbx_seq_one_letter_code
_entity_poly.pdbx_strand_id
1 'polypeptide(L)'
;MGGLGRLSMTNSLRERALHVLQTVFGYPAFRGAQAEIVDLVASGQDALVLMPTGGGKSLCYQIPALLRPGCGIVVSPLIALMQDQVDALAELGVRAAFLNSSQDFDEAMRTERALRRGELDLLYIAPERLLTSRCLDMLDDVTIALFAIDEAHCVSQWGHDFRPEYIRLSVLHERYPQVPRIALTATADADTRNEIAERLQLQAARQFVASFDRPNIRYQIVEKDQVRRQLLEFIREEHAGDAGIVYCLSRKKVEDTTEFLNEQGIRALAYHAGMDTATRTRHQSRFLRE
;
A
#
# COMPACT_ATOMS: atom_id res chain seq x y z
N MET A 1 -16.67 -34.25 -19.83
CA MET A 1 -17.44 -33.75 -18.67
C MET A 1 -16.59 -32.87 -17.71
N GLY A 2 -15.74 -31.97 -18.21
CA GLY A 2 -14.79 -31.22 -17.40
C GLY A 2 -15.02 -29.70 -17.32
N GLY A 3 -16.02 -29.15 -17.98
CA GLY A 3 -16.21 -27.69 -18.10
C GLY A 3 -17.19 -27.07 -17.10
N LEU A 4 -18.18 -27.80 -16.66
CA LEU A 4 -19.27 -27.29 -15.82
C LEU A 4 -18.82 -27.10 -14.32
N GLY A 5 -17.91 -27.93 -13.82
CA GLY A 5 -17.46 -27.84 -12.44
C GLY A 5 -16.55 -26.64 -12.15
N ARG A 6 -15.73 -26.20 -13.13
CA ARG A 6 -14.85 -25.02 -12.98
C ARG A 6 -15.61 -23.71 -13.03
N LEU A 7 -16.65 -23.61 -13.85
CA LEU A 7 -17.51 -22.41 -13.94
C LEU A 7 -18.34 -22.21 -12.66
N SER A 8 -18.82 -23.29 -12.06
CA SER A 8 -19.57 -23.24 -10.80
C SER A 8 -18.70 -22.83 -9.61
N MET A 9 -17.44 -23.28 -9.54
CA MET A 9 -16.52 -22.90 -8.46
C MET A 9 -16.06 -21.44 -8.59
N THR A 10 -15.84 -20.91 -9.79
CA THR A 10 -15.47 -19.51 -10.02
C THR A 10 -16.61 -18.54 -9.67
N ASN A 11 -17.85 -18.89 -9.98
CA ASN A 11 -19.01 -18.07 -9.61
C ASN A 11 -19.15 -17.99 -8.08
N SER A 12 -19.01 -19.09 -7.38
CA SER A 12 -19.07 -19.09 -5.91
C SER A 12 -17.94 -18.26 -5.25
N LEU A 13 -16.73 -18.24 -5.84
CA LEU A 13 -15.60 -17.45 -5.33
C LEU A 13 -15.86 -15.95 -5.53
N ARG A 14 -16.35 -15.57 -6.71
CA ARG A 14 -16.69 -14.19 -7.05
C ARG A 14 -17.83 -13.62 -6.19
N GLU A 15 -18.84 -14.42 -5.90
CA GLU A 15 -19.92 -14.05 -4.98
C GLU A 15 -19.40 -13.85 -3.57
N ARG A 16 -18.52 -14.73 -3.09
CA ARG A 16 -17.86 -14.58 -1.79
C ARG A 16 -16.99 -13.33 -1.74
N ALA A 17 -16.24 -13.04 -2.79
CA ALA A 17 -15.41 -11.84 -2.88
C ALA A 17 -16.25 -10.56 -2.83
N LEU A 18 -17.36 -10.53 -3.58
CA LEU A 18 -18.29 -9.40 -3.53
C LEU A 18 -18.96 -9.26 -2.17
N HIS A 19 -19.31 -10.36 -1.53
CA HIS A 19 -19.86 -10.33 -0.17
C HIS A 19 -18.86 -9.72 0.83
N VAL A 20 -17.58 -10.12 0.81
CA VAL A 20 -16.53 -9.52 1.65
C VAL A 20 -16.36 -8.03 1.35
N LEU A 21 -16.33 -7.64 0.06
CA LEU A 21 -16.25 -6.23 -0.33
C LEU A 21 -17.40 -5.39 0.28
N GLN A 22 -18.61 -5.93 0.27
CA GLN A 22 -19.81 -5.22 0.76
C GLN A 22 -19.91 -5.20 2.28
N THR A 23 -19.65 -6.34 2.93
CA THR A 23 -19.90 -6.50 4.37
C THR A 23 -18.74 -6.04 5.25
N VAL A 24 -17.50 -6.20 4.77
CA VAL A 24 -16.30 -5.79 5.51
C VAL A 24 -15.88 -4.38 5.08
N PHE A 25 -15.77 -4.12 3.78
CA PHE A 25 -15.21 -2.85 3.29
C PHE A 25 -16.27 -1.80 2.95
N GLY A 26 -17.57 -2.14 2.95
CA GLY A 26 -18.66 -1.20 2.73
C GLY A 26 -18.82 -0.70 1.28
N TYR A 27 -18.14 -1.29 0.32
CA TYR A 27 -18.24 -0.88 -1.10
C TYR A 27 -19.29 -1.71 -1.84
N PRO A 28 -20.17 -1.09 -2.64
CA PRO A 28 -21.24 -1.80 -3.33
C PRO A 28 -20.77 -2.68 -4.48
N ALA A 29 -19.65 -2.33 -5.12
CA ALA A 29 -19.10 -3.04 -6.28
C ALA A 29 -17.62 -2.83 -6.44
N PHE A 30 -16.94 -3.78 -7.08
CA PHE A 30 -15.55 -3.65 -7.52
C PHE A 30 -15.42 -2.58 -8.62
N ARG A 31 -14.25 -1.93 -8.69
CA ARG A 31 -13.90 -0.93 -9.69
C ARG A 31 -12.87 -1.49 -10.68
N GLY A 32 -13.02 -1.17 -11.97
CA GLY A 32 -12.06 -1.56 -12.99
C GLY A 32 -11.76 -3.07 -12.97
N ALA A 33 -10.48 -3.42 -12.92
CA ALA A 33 -10.02 -4.81 -12.92
C ALA A 33 -10.00 -5.47 -11.53
N GLN A 34 -10.45 -4.80 -10.45
CA GLN A 34 -10.35 -5.33 -9.08
C GLN A 34 -10.98 -6.74 -8.94
N ALA A 35 -12.19 -6.95 -9.50
CA ALA A 35 -12.85 -8.24 -9.40
C ALA A 35 -12.01 -9.36 -10.02
N GLU A 36 -11.42 -9.11 -11.17
CA GLU A 36 -10.60 -10.09 -11.92
C GLU A 36 -9.28 -10.38 -11.18
N ILE A 37 -8.65 -9.36 -10.61
CA ILE A 37 -7.44 -9.50 -9.78
C ILE A 37 -7.74 -10.33 -8.53
N VAL A 38 -8.83 -10.00 -7.82
CA VAL A 38 -9.24 -10.72 -6.61
C VAL A 38 -9.53 -12.18 -6.91
N ASP A 39 -10.29 -12.46 -7.97
CA ASP A 39 -10.60 -13.84 -8.38
C ASP A 39 -9.32 -14.62 -8.73
N LEU A 40 -8.40 -14.01 -9.46
CA LEU A 40 -7.13 -14.61 -9.85
C LEU A 40 -6.28 -15.01 -8.63
N VAL A 41 -6.04 -14.05 -7.73
CA VAL A 41 -5.19 -14.26 -6.55
C VAL A 41 -5.86 -15.21 -5.55
N ALA A 42 -7.17 -15.08 -5.35
CA ALA A 42 -7.92 -15.99 -4.48
C ALA A 42 -7.94 -17.42 -5.01
N SER A 43 -7.86 -17.62 -6.34
CA SER A 43 -7.70 -18.94 -6.95
C SER A 43 -6.29 -19.54 -6.87
N GLY A 44 -5.31 -18.79 -6.32
CA GLY A 44 -3.95 -19.26 -6.12
C GLY A 44 -2.97 -18.92 -7.26
N GLN A 45 -3.27 -17.90 -8.05
CA GLN A 45 -2.41 -17.47 -9.16
C GLN A 45 -1.70 -16.15 -8.84
N ASP A 46 -0.51 -15.99 -9.42
CA ASP A 46 0.30 -14.78 -9.28
C ASP A 46 -0.24 -13.62 -10.14
N ALA A 47 -0.10 -12.40 -9.63
CA ALA A 47 -0.48 -11.17 -10.34
C ALA A 47 0.59 -10.07 -10.21
N LEU A 48 0.73 -9.26 -11.27
CA LEU A 48 1.44 -7.98 -11.25
C LEU A 48 0.44 -6.87 -11.56
N VAL A 49 0.25 -5.96 -10.60
CA VAL A 49 -0.82 -4.96 -10.64
C VAL A 49 -0.25 -3.55 -10.63
N LEU A 50 -0.54 -2.82 -11.70
CA LEU A 50 -0.24 -1.40 -11.83
C LEU A 50 -1.54 -0.61 -11.78
N MET A 51 -1.76 0.08 -10.68
CA MET A 51 -2.93 0.93 -10.47
C MET A 51 -2.52 2.23 -9.78
N PRO A 52 -3.11 3.37 -10.14
CA PRO A 52 -2.78 4.65 -9.52
C PRO A 52 -3.09 4.64 -8.01
N THR A 53 -2.47 5.55 -7.28
CA THR A 53 -2.82 5.82 -5.88
C THR A 53 -4.30 6.20 -5.78
N GLY A 54 -5.01 5.67 -4.78
CA GLY A 54 -6.46 5.81 -4.68
C GLY A 54 -7.28 4.89 -5.59
N GLY A 55 -6.64 4.06 -6.44
CA GLY A 55 -7.29 3.06 -7.28
C GLY A 55 -7.80 1.82 -6.54
N GLY A 56 -7.58 1.73 -5.23
CA GLY A 56 -8.01 0.59 -4.41
C GLY A 56 -7.12 -0.63 -4.53
N LYS A 57 -5.80 -0.44 -4.72
CA LYS A 57 -4.79 -1.52 -4.76
C LYS A 57 -4.87 -2.45 -3.55
N SER A 58 -5.06 -1.89 -2.35
CA SER A 58 -5.09 -2.67 -1.11
C SER A 58 -6.19 -3.74 -1.10
N LEU A 59 -7.37 -3.45 -1.66
CA LEU A 59 -8.45 -4.42 -1.77
C LEU A 59 -8.08 -5.65 -2.62
N CYS A 60 -7.15 -5.47 -3.59
CA CYS A 60 -6.71 -6.54 -4.48
C CYS A 60 -5.92 -7.64 -3.76
N TYR A 61 -5.38 -7.39 -2.57
CA TYR A 61 -4.75 -8.42 -1.74
C TYR A 61 -5.48 -8.65 -0.41
N GLN A 62 -6.15 -7.65 0.15
CA GLN A 62 -6.89 -7.79 1.41
C GLN A 62 -8.06 -8.76 1.27
N ILE A 63 -8.87 -8.64 0.21
CA ILE A 63 -10.00 -9.54 -0.03
C ILE A 63 -9.54 -10.98 -0.29
N PRO A 64 -8.58 -11.27 -1.18
CA PRO A 64 -8.06 -12.63 -1.33
C PRO A 64 -7.48 -13.21 -0.05
N ALA A 65 -6.80 -12.41 0.79
CA ALA A 65 -6.29 -12.86 2.08
C ALA A 65 -7.41 -13.34 3.02
N LEU A 66 -8.56 -12.63 3.03
CA LEU A 66 -9.73 -13.01 3.82
C LEU A 66 -10.50 -14.22 3.25
N LEU A 67 -10.32 -14.53 1.97
CA LEU A 67 -11.00 -15.65 1.30
C LEU A 67 -10.22 -16.96 1.36
N ARG A 68 -8.91 -16.90 1.48
CA ARG A 68 -8.01 -18.03 1.50
C ARG A 68 -7.69 -18.45 2.95
N PRO A 69 -7.39 -19.71 3.20
CA PRO A 69 -6.95 -20.15 4.53
C PRO A 69 -5.57 -19.58 4.86
N GLY A 70 -5.39 -19.16 6.11
CA GLY A 70 -4.11 -18.65 6.62
C GLY A 70 -4.04 -17.13 6.69
N CYS A 71 -2.84 -16.61 6.89
CA CYS A 71 -2.56 -15.18 7.01
C CYS A 71 -2.00 -14.60 5.71
N GLY A 72 -2.51 -13.47 5.25
CA GLY A 72 -1.90 -12.69 4.17
C GLY A 72 -0.69 -11.93 4.66
N ILE A 73 0.47 -12.14 4.04
CA ILE A 73 1.73 -11.44 4.39
C ILE A 73 1.94 -10.30 3.42
N VAL A 74 1.91 -9.05 3.92
CA VAL A 74 2.04 -7.83 3.12
C VAL A 74 3.39 -7.19 3.37
N VAL A 75 4.27 -7.25 2.37
CA VAL A 75 5.58 -6.60 2.40
C VAL A 75 5.41 -5.15 1.98
N SER A 76 5.75 -4.22 2.86
CA SER A 76 5.65 -2.78 2.57
C SER A 76 6.92 -2.05 3.04
N PRO A 77 7.39 -1.03 2.29
CA PRO A 77 8.60 -0.29 2.65
C PRO A 77 8.34 0.87 3.61
N LEU A 78 7.08 1.20 3.87
CA LEU A 78 6.66 2.44 4.53
C LEU A 78 6.01 2.16 5.88
N ILE A 79 6.80 2.30 6.97
CA ILE A 79 6.36 2.02 8.35
C ILE A 79 5.10 2.79 8.73
N ALA A 80 5.01 4.08 8.38
CA ALA A 80 3.85 4.91 8.70
C ALA A 80 2.57 4.38 8.01
N LEU A 81 2.67 3.96 6.76
CA LEU A 81 1.52 3.38 6.04
C LEU A 81 1.09 2.03 6.59
N MET A 82 2.00 1.24 7.16
CA MET A 82 1.62 -0.03 7.80
C MET A 82 0.68 0.22 8.98
N GLN A 83 0.99 1.18 9.83
CA GLN A 83 0.15 1.53 10.98
C GLN A 83 -1.23 1.99 10.51
N ASP A 84 -1.29 2.95 9.58
CA ASP A 84 -2.56 3.46 9.04
C ASP A 84 -3.42 2.34 8.43
N GLN A 85 -2.80 1.38 7.71
CA GLN A 85 -3.51 0.22 7.13
C GLN A 85 -4.03 -0.73 8.22
N VAL A 86 -3.23 -1.02 9.24
CA VAL A 86 -3.62 -1.90 10.35
C VAL A 86 -4.74 -1.27 11.16
N ASP A 87 -4.66 0.02 11.46
CA ASP A 87 -5.70 0.74 12.22
C ASP A 87 -7.02 0.76 11.44
N ALA A 88 -6.98 1.07 10.14
CA ALA A 88 -8.17 1.04 9.29
C ALA A 88 -8.79 -0.37 9.19
N LEU A 89 -7.99 -1.42 9.11
CA LEU A 89 -8.48 -2.80 9.08
C LEU A 89 -9.07 -3.23 10.43
N ALA A 90 -8.50 -2.79 11.54
CA ALA A 90 -9.03 -3.05 12.88
C ALA A 90 -10.41 -2.42 13.09
N GLU A 91 -10.64 -1.20 12.57
CA GLU A 91 -11.96 -0.54 12.56
C GLU A 91 -13.01 -1.36 11.78
N LEU A 92 -12.59 -2.11 10.77
CA LEU A 92 -13.44 -3.00 9.98
C LEU A 92 -13.58 -4.41 10.58
N GLY A 93 -12.98 -4.66 11.75
CA GLY A 93 -13.02 -5.97 12.42
C GLY A 93 -12.08 -7.02 11.82
N VAL A 94 -11.15 -6.63 10.94
CA VAL A 94 -10.13 -7.51 10.38
C VAL A 94 -8.93 -7.59 11.32
N ARG A 95 -8.48 -8.79 11.63
CA ARG A 95 -7.36 -9.06 12.55
C ARG A 95 -6.02 -8.82 11.85
N ALA A 96 -5.59 -7.57 11.83
CA ALA A 96 -4.34 -7.15 11.21
C ALA A 96 -3.30 -6.72 12.26
N ALA A 97 -2.03 -6.96 11.96
CA ALA A 97 -0.90 -6.49 12.76
C ALA A 97 0.28 -6.11 11.84
N PHE A 98 1.32 -5.52 12.40
CA PHE A 98 2.54 -5.24 11.67
C PHE A 98 3.79 -5.69 12.42
N LEU A 99 4.89 -5.93 11.68
CA LEU A 99 6.24 -6.21 12.20
C LEU A 99 7.25 -5.31 11.48
N ASN A 100 7.79 -4.34 12.19
CA ASN A 100 8.80 -3.42 11.69
C ASN A 100 9.76 -2.96 12.81
N SER A 101 10.66 -2.03 12.50
CA SER A 101 11.68 -1.54 13.44
C SER A 101 11.18 -0.52 14.48
N SER A 102 9.93 -0.07 14.40
CA SER A 102 9.37 0.90 15.35
C SER A 102 8.80 0.25 16.61
N GLN A 103 8.58 -1.07 16.60
CA GLN A 103 8.03 -1.82 17.71
C GLN A 103 9.11 -2.17 18.74
N ASP A 104 8.71 -2.20 20.00
CA ASP A 104 9.54 -2.79 21.05
C ASP A 104 9.54 -4.35 20.96
N PHE A 105 10.42 -4.97 21.75
CA PHE A 105 10.58 -6.44 21.71
C PHE A 105 9.30 -7.18 22.12
N ASP A 106 8.59 -6.68 23.13
CA ASP A 106 7.40 -7.36 23.65
C ASP A 106 6.21 -7.25 22.69
N GLU A 107 6.07 -6.10 22.01
CA GLU A 107 5.08 -5.91 20.94
C GLU A 107 5.34 -6.85 19.77
N ALA A 108 6.58 -6.90 19.29
CA ALA A 108 6.96 -7.82 18.21
C ALA A 108 6.71 -9.28 18.59
N MET A 109 7.06 -9.68 19.82
CA MET A 109 6.82 -11.03 20.32
C MET A 109 5.33 -11.38 20.46
N ARG A 110 4.47 -10.41 20.81
CA ARG A 110 3.01 -10.61 20.82
C ARG A 110 2.48 -10.88 19.42
N THR A 111 2.91 -10.08 18.45
CA THR A 111 2.53 -10.24 17.04
C THR A 111 2.99 -11.58 16.47
N GLU A 112 4.25 -12.01 16.73
CA GLU A 112 4.77 -13.31 16.30
C GLU A 112 3.97 -14.49 16.91
N ARG A 113 3.55 -14.38 18.17
CA ARG A 113 2.72 -15.42 18.81
C ARG A 113 1.31 -15.47 18.21
N ALA A 114 0.68 -14.32 17.97
CA ALA A 114 -0.64 -14.24 17.34
C ALA A 114 -0.62 -14.85 15.92
N LEU A 115 0.44 -14.58 15.15
CA LEU A 115 0.64 -15.17 13.83
C LEU A 115 0.72 -16.71 13.90
N ARG A 116 1.57 -17.27 14.78
CA ARG A 116 1.71 -18.71 14.95
C ARG A 116 0.44 -19.40 15.41
N ARG A 117 -0.43 -18.70 16.15
CA ARG A 117 -1.73 -19.25 16.60
C ARG A 117 -2.83 -19.14 15.55
N GLY A 118 -2.55 -18.53 14.37
CA GLY A 118 -3.58 -18.27 13.35
C GLY A 118 -4.61 -17.21 13.77
N GLU A 119 -4.23 -16.32 14.66
CA GLU A 119 -5.10 -15.25 15.17
C GLU A 119 -5.09 -14.00 14.26
N LEU A 120 -4.27 -13.99 13.20
CA LEU A 120 -4.16 -12.88 12.24
C LEU A 120 -4.71 -13.25 10.86
N ASP A 121 -5.44 -12.33 10.26
CA ASP A 121 -5.88 -12.39 8.87
C ASP A 121 -4.84 -11.76 7.94
N LEU A 122 -4.18 -10.69 8.40
CA LEU A 122 -3.14 -9.96 7.66
C LEU A 122 -1.98 -9.57 8.57
N LEU A 123 -0.76 -9.74 8.06
CA LEU A 123 0.47 -9.25 8.69
C LEU A 123 1.21 -8.34 7.71
N TYR A 124 1.34 -7.07 8.06
CA TYR A 124 2.21 -6.12 7.36
C TYR A 124 3.63 -6.26 7.91
N ILE A 125 4.63 -6.37 7.03
CA ILE A 125 6.00 -6.60 7.45
C ILE A 125 6.98 -5.77 6.62
N ALA A 126 7.98 -5.19 7.29
CA ALA A 126 9.09 -4.53 6.61
C ALA A 126 10.00 -5.56 5.92
N PRO A 127 10.49 -5.28 4.70
CA PRO A 127 11.30 -6.24 3.94
C PRO A 127 12.54 -6.70 4.70
N GLU A 128 13.20 -5.80 5.44
CA GLU A 128 14.38 -6.10 6.24
C GLU A 128 14.06 -7.11 7.36
N ARG A 129 12.88 -7.01 7.95
CA ARG A 129 12.42 -7.92 9.00
C ARG A 129 12.07 -9.28 8.42
N LEU A 130 11.34 -9.30 7.30
CA LEU A 130 10.91 -10.52 6.61
C LEU A 130 12.12 -11.39 6.22
N LEU A 131 13.18 -10.77 5.71
CA LEU A 131 14.36 -11.45 5.17
C LEU A 131 15.35 -11.95 6.24
N THR A 132 15.03 -11.79 7.52
CA THR A 132 15.81 -12.44 8.59
C THR A 132 15.52 -13.94 8.62
N SER A 133 16.56 -14.78 8.84
CA SER A 133 16.38 -16.24 8.96
C SER A 133 15.31 -16.59 9.99
N ARG A 134 15.33 -15.92 11.15
CA ARG A 134 14.33 -16.13 12.20
C ARG A 134 12.89 -15.89 11.71
N CYS A 135 12.67 -14.87 10.89
CA CYS A 135 11.33 -14.57 10.40
C CYS A 135 10.90 -15.59 9.33
N LEU A 136 11.79 -15.94 8.41
CA LEU A 136 11.51 -16.94 7.38
C LEU A 136 11.23 -18.31 8.01
N ASP A 137 12.01 -18.73 9.02
CA ASP A 137 11.79 -19.99 9.75
C ASP A 137 10.47 -19.97 10.53
N MET A 138 10.07 -18.81 11.05
CA MET A 138 8.74 -18.65 11.68
C MET A 138 7.60 -18.80 10.67
N LEU A 139 7.76 -18.29 9.46
CA LEU A 139 6.73 -18.40 8.41
C LEU A 139 6.57 -19.82 7.86
N ASP A 140 7.58 -20.69 7.97
CA ASP A 140 7.46 -22.10 7.58
C ASP A 140 6.42 -22.88 8.41
N ASP A 141 6.22 -22.45 9.67
CA ASP A 141 5.26 -23.06 10.59
C ASP A 141 3.83 -22.46 10.46
N VAL A 142 3.62 -21.52 9.54
CA VAL A 142 2.36 -20.76 9.43
C VAL A 142 1.67 -21.06 8.10
N THR A 143 0.37 -21.23 8.13
CA THR A 143 -0.42 -21.27 6.89
C THR A 143 -0.50 -19.87 6.30
N ILE A 144 0.05 -19.69 5.11
CA ILE A 144 0.11 -18.40 4.41
C ILE A 144 -0.94 -18.37 3.31
N ALA A 145 -1.82 -17.37 3.35
CA ALA A 145 -2.87 -17.20 2.35
C ALA A 145 -2.30 -16.66 1.02
N LEU A 146 -1.43 -15.66 1.09
CA LEU A 146 -0.75 -15.05 -0.03
C LEU A 146 0.44 -14.19 0.44
N PHE A 147 1.31 -13.81 -0.48
CA PHE A 147 2.26 -12.70 -0.32
C PHE A 147 1.83 -11.51 -1.18
N ALA A 148 1.66 -10.34 -0.57
CA ALA A 148 1.49 -9.08 -1.26
C ALA A 148 2.78 -8.27 -1.16
N ILE A 149 3.36 -7.88 -2.29
CA ILE A 149 4.57 -7.06 -2.37
C ILE A 149 4.12 -5.67 -2.81
N ASP A 150 3.90 -4.80 -1.83
CA ASP A 150 3.48 -3.43 -2.08
C ASP A 150 4.67 -2.55 -2.45
N GLU A 151 4.41 -1.48 -3.22
CA GLU A 151 5.43 -0.60 -3.79
C GLU A 151 6.54 -1.37 -4.53
N ALA A 152 6.13 -2.36 -5.33
CA ALA A 152 7.05 -3.27 -6.03
C ALA A 152 8.08 -2.57 -6.92
N HIS A 153 7.86 -1.28 -7.29
CA HIS A 153 8.84 -0.46 -8.01
C HIS A 153 10.16 -0.27 -7.23
N CYS A 154 10.14 -0.48 -5.89
CA CYS A 154 11.35 -0.45 -5.07
C CYS A 154 12.41 -1.50 -5.47
N VAL A 155 12.05 -2.48 -6.31
CA VAL A 155 12.99 -3.47 -6.85
C VAL A 155 13.92 -2.87 -7.93
N SER A 156 13.48 -1.78 -8.58
CA SER A 156 14.21 -1.19 -9.70
C SER A 156 15.41 -0.36 -9.24
N GLN A 157 16.59 -0.73 -9.70
CA GLN A 157 17.85 -0.03 -9.40
C GLN A 157 17.90 1.40 -10.00
N TRP A 158 17.09 1.67 -10.98
CA TRP A 158 16.97 2.97 -11.63
C TRP A 158 15.90 3.86 -11.03
N GLY A 159 15.13 3.33 -10.07
CA GLY A 159 14.06 4.05 -9.37
C GLY A 159 14.59 4.95 -8.25
N HIS A 160 13.86 6.02 -7.94
CA HIS A 160 14.19 6.94 -6.84
C HIS A 160 14.08 6.28 -5.45
N ASP A 161 13.31 5.20 -5.34
CA ASP A 161 13.01 4.47 -4.10
C ASP A 161 13.61 3.07 -4.08
N PHE A 162 14.74 2.87 -4.77
CA PHE A 162 15.42 1.57 -4.80
C PHE A 162 15.76 1.05 -3.41
N ARG A 163 15.40 -0.21 -3.15
CA ARG A 163 15.72 -0.92 -1.92
C ARG A 163 16.31 -2.30 -2.22
N PRO A 164 17.57 -2.55 -1.85
CA PRO A 164 18.24 -3.84 -2.12
C PRO A 164 17.49 -5.05 -1.57
N GLU A 165 16.75 -4.87 -0.46
CA GLU A 165 15.94 -5.92 0.15
C GLU A 165 14.83 -6.42 -0.78
N TYR A 166 14.27 -5.55 -1.64
CA TYR A 166 13.22 -5.95 -2.58
C TYR A 166 13.67 -6.96 -3.62
N ILE A 167 14.94 -6.91 -4.07
CA ILE A 167 15.50 -7.92 -4.98
C ILE A 167 15.53 -9.29 -4.29
N ARG A 168 15.83 -9.34 -3.00
CA ARG A 168 15.91 -10.57 -2.21
C ARG A 168 14.56 -11.21 -1.93
N LEU A 169 13.44 -10.53 -2.22
CA LEU A 169 12.09 -11.09 -2.07
C LEU A 169 11.81 -12.24 -3.06
N SER A 170 12.68 -12.47 -4.04
CA SER A 170 12.64 -13.70 -4.86
C SER A 170 12.64 -14.98 -4.03
N VAL A 171 13.24 -14.96 -2.84
CA VAL A 171 13.24 -16.09 -1.88
C VAL A 171 11.82 -16.59 -1.56
N LEU A 172 10.81 -15.71 -1.65
CA LEU A 172 9.42 -16.10 -1.41
C LEU A 172 8.89 -17.09 -2.46
N HIS A 173 9.36 -16.96 -3.71
CA HIS A 173 9.04 -17.94 -4.75
C HIS A 173 9.70 -19.29 -4.50
N GLU A 174 10.98 -19.27 -4.12
CA GLU A 174 11.77 -20.47 -3.91
C GLU A 174 11.29 -21.27 -2.69
N ARG A 175 10.96 -20.56 -1.60
CA ARG A 175 10.59 -21.18 -0.32
C ARG A 175 9.11 -21.57 -0.24
N TYR A 176 8.24 -20.78 -0.92
CA TYR A 176 6.78 -20.93 -0.87
C TYR A 176 6.15 -21.02 -2.27
N PRO A 177 6.53 -21.99 -3.10
CA PRO A 177 6.14 -22.03 -4.52
C PRO A 177 4.64 -22.23 -4.76
N GLN A 178 3.88 -22.69 -3.73
CA GLN A 178 2.43 -22.93 -3.80
C GLN A 178 1.60 -21.73 -3.28
N VAL A 179 2.25 -20.72 -2.70
CA VAL A 179 1.58 -19.53 -2.17
C VAL A 179 1.53 -18.45 -3.25
N PRO A 180 0.34 -17.96 -3.62
CA PRO A 180 0.23 -16.93 -4.65
C PRO A 180 0.86 -15.62 -4.19
N ARG A 181 1.46 -14.91 -5.15
CA ARG A 181 2.10 -13.62 -4.94
C ARG A 181 1.41 -12.56 -5.79
N ILE A 182 1.16 -11.42 -5.18
CA ILE A 182 0.70 -10.24 -5.89
C ILE A 182 1.67 -9.10 -5.68
N ALA A 183 2.28 -8.60 -6.75
CA ALA A 183 3.11 -7.41 -6.71
C ALA A 183 2.30 -6.20 -7.16
N LEU A 184 2.35 -5.11 -6.38
CA LEU A 184 1.54 -3.92 -6.63
C LEU A 184 2.42 -2.67 -6.66
N THR A 185 2.13 -1.78 -7.59
CA THR A 185 2.76 -0.46 -7.64
C THR A 185 1.83 0.58 -8.25
N ALA A 186 2.05 1.86 -7.89
CA ALA A 186 1.37 2.98 -8.51
C ALA A 186 2.11 3.51 -9.74
N THR A 187 3.41 3.25 -9.85
CA THR A 187 4.28 3.87 -10.85
C THR A 187 5.25 2.81 -11.39
N ALA A 188 5.12 2.46 -12.65
CA ALA A 188 6.12 1.68 -13.38
C ALA A 188 5.93 1.86 -14.89
N ASP A 189 6.97 2.29 -15.57
CA ASP A 189 7.05 2.21 -17.02
C ASP A 189 7.23 0.77 -17.50
N ALA A 190 7.38 0.56 -18.81
CA ALA A 190 7.51 -0.77 -19.36
C ALA A 190 8.79 -1.49 -18.87
N ASP A 191 9.89 -0.77 -18.74
CA ASP A 191 11.18 -1.32 -18.32
C ASP A 191 11.14 -1.71 -16.84
N THR A 192 10.61 -0.84 -15.98
CA THR A 192 10.40 -1.14 -14.55
C THR A 192 9.47 -2.35 -14.34
N ARG A 193 8.41 -2.49 -15.16
CA ARG A 193 7.53 -3.66 -15.09
C ARG A 193 8.24 -4.96 -15.40
N ASN A 194 9.08 -4.94 -16.45
CA ASN A 194 9.88 -6.10 -16.82
C ASN A 194 10.88 -6.45 -15.71
N GLU A 195 11.53 -5.44 -15.14
CA GLU A 195 12.46 -5.63 -14.02
C GLU A 195 11.73 -6.19 -12.77
N ILE A 196 10.55 -5.69 -12.42
CA ILE A 196 9.74 -6.25 -11.34
C ILE A 196 9.41 -7.72 -11.60
N ALA A 197 8.94 -8.06 -12.81
CA ALA A 197 8.59 -9.42 -13.17
C ALA A 197 9.82 -10.36 -13.12
N GLU A 198 10.97 -9.91 -13.58
CA GLU A 198 12.20 -10.68 -13.57
C GLU A 198 12.74 -10.87 -12.14
N ARG A 199 12.94 -9.78 -11.40
CA ARG A 199 13.56 -9.80 -10.07
C ARG A 199 12.70 -10.53 -9.02
N LEU A 200 11.38 -10.42 -9.13
CA LEU A 200 10.46 -11.11 -8.23
C LEU A 200 10.01 -12.48 -8.75
N GLN A 201 10.56 -12.96 -9.88
CA GLN A 201 10.17 -14.23 -10.51
C GLN A 201 8.66 -14.33 -10.78
N LEU A 202 8.10 -13.27 -11.36
CA LEU A 202 6.69 -13.11 -11.71
C LEU A 202 6.46 -13.09 -13.24
N GLN A 203 7.38 -13.68 -14.05
CA GLN A 203 7.27 -13.66 -15.52
C GLN A 203 6.00 -14.38 -16.01
N ALA A 204 5.53 -15.39 -15.28
CA ALA A 204 4.28 -16.11 -15.58
C ALA A 204 3.03 -15.44 -14.97
N ALA A 205 3.22 -14.41 -14.14
CA ALA A 205 2.12 -13.70 -13.51
C ALA A 205 1.28 -12.93 -14.52
N ARG A 206 -0.03 -12.91 -14.32
CA ARG A 206 -0.90 -12.06 -15.11
C ARG A 206 -0.70 -10.60 -14.77
N GLN A 207 -0.51 -9.76 -15.78
CA GLN A 207 -0.31 -8.32 -15.61
C GLN A 207 -1.60 -7.56 -15.79
N PHE A 208 -1.89 -6.65 -14.87
CA PHE A 208 -3.02 -5.72 -14.89
C PHE A 208 -2.47 -4.29 -14.87
N VAL A 209 -2.68 -3.56 -15.94
CA VAL A 209 -2.22 -2.18 -16.09
C VAL A 209 -3.44 -1.28 -16.24
N ALA A 210 -3.75 -0.54 -15.18
CA ALA A 210 -4.80 0.47 -15.23
C ALA A 210 -4.27 1.78 -15.85
N SER A 211 -5.16 2.58 -16.39
CA SER A 211 -4.83 3.94 -16.81
C SER A 211 -4.33 4.76 -15.62
N PHE A 212 -3.27 5.52 -15.84
CA PHE A 212 -2.77 6.51 -14.86
C PHE A 212 -3.54 7.83 -14.93
N ASP A 213 -4.43 7.96 -15.90
CA ASP A 213 -5.31 9.12 -16.01
C ASP A 213 -6.24 9.19 -14.78
N ARG A 214 -6.27 10.35 -14.18
CA ARG A 214 -7.10 10.66 -13.01
C ARG A 214 -8.03 11.83 -13.35
N PRO A 215 -9.15 11.56 -13.99
CA PRO A 215 -10.04 12.63 -14.48
C PRO A 215 -10.61 13.52 -13.37
N ASN A 216 -10.52 13.06 -12.11
CA ASN A 216 -10.89 13.82 -10.92
C ASN A 216 -9.77 14.76 -10.43
N ILE A 217 -8.57 14.76 -11.04
CA ILE A 217 -7.47 15.66 -10.70
C ILE A 217 -7.26 16.64 -11.85
N ARG A 218 -7.39 17.92 -11.55
CA ARG A 218 -7.04 18.99 -12.46
C ARG A 218 -5.56 19.34 -12.27
N TYR A 219 -4.77 19.23 -13.33
CA TYR A 219 -3.40 19.71 -13.36
C TYR A 219 -3.38 21.14 -13.93
N GLN A 220 -2.73 22.06 -13.21
CA GLN A 220 -2.53 23.42 -13.63
C GLN A 220 -1.04 23.77 -13.52
N ILE A 221 -0.44 24.18 -14.61
CA ILE A 221 0.96 24.60 -14.65
C ILE A 221 0.97 26.10 -14.97
N VAL A 222 1.58 26.87 -14.10
CA VAL A 222 1.72 28.33 -14.29
C VAL A 222 3.19 28.71 -14.29
N GLU A 223 3.55 29.69 -15.08
CA GLU A 223 4.90 30.26 -15.09
C GLU A 223 5.17 30.92 -13.74
N LYS A 224 6.37 30.71 -13.23
CA LYS A 224 6.76 31.14 -11.89
C LYS A 224 7.08 32.65 -11.91
N ASP A 225 6.16 33.45 -11.37
CA ASP A 225 6.33 34.88 -11.12
C ASP A 225 5.73 35.23 -9.75
N GLN A 226 6.43 36.03 -8.94
CA GLN A 226 5.98 36.47 -7.60
C GLN A 226 5.30 35.33 -6.78
N VAL A 227 6.01 34.24 -6.58
CA VAL A 227 5.50 32.96 -6.06
C VAL A 227 4.58 33.08 -4.84
N ARG A 228 4.92 33.97 -3.88
CA ARG A 228 4.10 34.17 -2.67
C ARG A 228 2.73 34.76 -3.02
N ARG A 229 2.67 35.68 -3.98
CA ARG A 229 1.42 36.29 -4.44
C ARG A 229 0.59 35.23 -5.18
N GLN A 230 1.18 34.51 -6.13
CA GLN A 230 0.48 33.45 -6.88
C GLN A 230 -0.10 32.39 -5.95
N LEU A 231 0.68 31.93 -4.94
CA LEU A 231 0.20 30.98 -3.95
C LEU A 231 -0.97 31.51 -3.14
N LEU A 232 -0.90 32.77 -2.72
CA LEU A 232 -1.96 33.41 -1.93
C LEU A 232 -3.25 33.59 -2.73
N GLU A 233 -3.14 34.06 -3.99
CA GLU A 233 -4.26 34.20 -4.93
C GLU A 233 -4.91 32.83 -5.18
N PHE A 234 -4.12 31.79 -5.50
CA PHE A 234 -4.61 30.43 -5.70
C PHE A 234 -5.39 29.90 -4.49
N ILE A 235 -4.87 30.07 -3.26
CA ILE A 235 -5.56 29.61 -2.06
C ILE A 235 -6.84 30.41 -1.81
N ARG A 236 -6.82 31.73 -1.97
CA ARG A 236 -7.94 32.60 -1.62
C ARG A 236 -9.06 32.60 -2.64
N GLU A 237 -8.71 32.52 -3.93
CA GLU A 237 -9.68 32.68 -5.02
C GLU A 237 -10.22 31.34 -5.51
N GLU A 238 -9.38 30.30 -5.56
CA GLU A 238 -9.78 29.01 -6.10
C GLU A 238 -10.07 27.95 -5.02
N HIS A 239 -9.46 28.09 -3.81
CA HIS A 239 -9.49 27.05 -2.77
C HIS A 239 -9.74 27.61 -1.36
N ALA A 240 -10.55 28.65 -1.24
CA ALA A 240 -10.90 29.23 0.05
C ALA A 240 -11.64 28.22 0.95
N GLY A 241 -11.01 27.83 2.05
CA GLY A 241 -11.57 26.86 3.01
C GLY A 241 -11.21 25.40 2.73
N ASP A 242 -10.54 25.12 1.60
CA ASP A 242 -10.05 23.79 1.30
C ASP A 242 -8.77 23.45 2.10
N ALA A 243 -8.58 22.18 2.41
CA ALA A 243 -7.30 21.68 2.90
C ALA A 243 -6.32 21.50 1.74
N GLY A 244 -5.04 21.84 1.94
CA GLY A 244 -4.04 21.75 0.89
C GLY A 244 -2.64 21.40 1.40
N ILE A 245 -1.77 20.92 0.49
CA ILE A 245 -0.35 20.67 0.78
C ILE A 245 0.51 21.47 -0.18
N VAL A 246 1.42 22.28 0.38
CA VAL A 246 2.39 23.08 -0.39
C VAL A 246 3.75 22.40 -0.32
N TYR A 247 4.22 21.82 -1.43
CA TYR A 247 5.54 21.22 -1.51
C TYR A 247 6.63 22.28 -1.71
N CYS A 248 7.67 22.22 -0.87
CA CYS A 248 8.82 23.11 -0.93
C CYS A 248 10.12 22.33 -1.14
N LEU A 249 11.08 22.92 -1.88
CA LEU A 249 12.35 22.28 -2.22
C LEU A 249 13.35 22.16 -1.05
N SER A 250 13.13 22.85 0.08
CA SER A 250 14.02 22.81 1.23
C SER A 250 13.27 23.02 2.54
N ARG A 251 13.84 22.52 3.66
CA ARG A 251 13.29 22.70 5.01
C ARG A 251 13.07 24.17 5.34
N LYS A 252 14.08 25.03 5.05
CA LYS A 252 13.97 26.46 5.25
C LYS A 252 12.80 27.07 4.49
N LYS A 253 12.57 26.66 3.22
CA LYS A 253 11.42 27.15 2.45
C LYS A 253 10.09 26.67 3.03
N VAL A 254 10.01 25.48 3.64
CA VAL A 254 8.82 25.03 4.38
C VAL A 254 8.51 25.99 5.51
N GLU A 255 9.51 26.31 6.33
CA GLU A 255 9.37 27.22 7.50
C GLU A 255 8.98 28.63 7.02
N ASP A 256 9.72 29.22 6.06
CA ASP A 256 9.46 30.57 5.50
C ASP A 256 8.06 30.66 4.86
N THR A 257 7.58 29.59 4.21
CA THR A 257 6.26 29.57 3.59
C THR A 257 5.15 29.42 4.63
N THR A 258 5.39 28.60 5.66
CA THR A 258 4.46 28.43 6.78
C THR A 258 4.26 29.74 7.53
N GLU A 259 5.35 30.44 7.86
CA GLU A 259 5.31 31.75 8.51
C GLU A 259 4.52 32.77 7.66
N PHE A 260 4.88 32.89 6.38
CA PHE A 260 4.18 33.77 5.44
C PHE A 260 2.67 33.51 5.38
N LEU A 261 2.25 32.23 5.25
CA LEU A 261 0.83 31.90 5.18
C LEU A 261 0.09 32.25 6.49
N ASN A 262 0.71 31.98 7.64
CA ASN A 262 0.14 32.35 8.94
C ASN A 262 0.01 33.87 9.12
N GLU A 263 1.01 34.65 8.68
CA GLU A 263 0.92 36.13 8.66
C GLU A 263 -0.22 36.64 7.78
N GLN A 264 -0.56 35.90 6.71
CA GLN A 264 -1.66 36.20 5.82
C GLN A 264 -3.04 35.68 6.31
N GLY A 265 -3.09 35.12 7.53
CA GLY A 265 -4.30 34.58 8.14
C GLY A 265 -4.72 33.19 7.64
N ILE A 266 -3.86 32.50 6.88
CA ILE A 266 -4.08 31.12 6.44
C ILE A 266 -3.40 30.19 7.45
N ARG A 267 -4.18 29.32 8.10
CA ARG A 267 -3.63 28.34 9.06
C ARG A 267 -2.73 27.33 8.34
N ALA A 268 -1.43 27.39 8.58
CA ALA A 268 -0.46 26.49 7.99
C ALA A 268 0.45 25.85 9.06
N LEU A 269 0.84 24.60 8.81
CA LEU A 269 1.74 23.84 9.68
C LEU A 269 2.95 23.38 8.86
N ALA A 270 4.15 23.57 9.40
CA ALA A 270 5.37 23.05 8.79
C ALA A 270 5.43 21.52 8.96
N TYR A 271 5.90 20.81 7.91
CA TYR A 271 6.15 19.37 7.97
C TYR A 271 7.39 19.02 7.16
N HIS A 272 8.46 18.57 7.82
CA HIS A 272 9.69 18.12 7.17
C HIS A 272 10.53 17.21 8.09
N ALA A 273 11.47 16.47 7.51
CA ALA A 273 12.28 15.48 8.21
C ALA A 273 13.22 16.04 9.30
N GLY A 274 13.46 17.37 9.34
CA GLY A 274 14.26 18.02 10.38
C GLY A 274 13.50 18.29 11.68
N MET A 275 12.19 18.06 11.71
CA MET A 275 11.37 18.20 12.92
C MET A 275 11.44 16.94 13.76
N ASP A 276 11.23 17.07 15.06
CA ASP A 276 11.10 15.93 15.95
C ASP A 276 9.84 15.10 15.63
N THR A 277 9.90 13.81 15.96
CA THR A 277 8.85 12.85 15.60
C THR A 277 7.49 13.21 16.22
N ALA A 278 7.47 13.66 17.48
CA ALA A 278 6.23 13.99 18.17
C ALA A 278 5.52 15.17 17.52
N THR A 279 6.25 16.21 17.12
CA THR A 279 5.70 17.37 16.42
C THR A 279 5.21 16.98 15.02
N ARG A 280 5.95 16.15 14.27
CA ARG A 280 5.50 15.65 12.97
C ARG A 280 4.19 14.88 13.07
N THR A 281 4.10 13.94 13.99
CA THR A 281 2.88 13.15 14.22
C THR A 281 1.71 14.05 14.60
N ARG A 282 1.92 15.04 15.48
CA ARG A 282 0.89 15.98 15.86
C ARG A 282 0.40 16.83 14.67
N HIS A 283 1.30 17.34 13.82
CA HIS A 283 0.93 18.13 12.65
C HIS A 283 0.17 17.30 11.62
N GLN A 284 0.60 16.07 11.37
CA GLN A 284 -0.10 15.13 10.49
C GLN A 284 -1.49 14.81 11.01
N SER A 285 -1.61 14.49 12.30
CA SER A 285 -2.92 14.19 12.91
C SER A 285 -3.88 15.37 12.86
N ARG A 286 -3.38 16.58 13.04
CA ARG A 286 -4.18 17.79 12.91
C ARG A 286 -4.69 17.99 11.49
N PHE A 287 -3.82 17.86 10.48
CA PHE A 287 -4.19 17.97 9.08
C PHE A 287 -5.28 16.96 8.65
N LEU A 288 -5.26 15.76 9.22
CA LEU A 288 -6.24 14.71 8.90
C LEU A 288 -7.59 14.89 9.60
N ARG A 289 -7.66 15.65 10.71
CA ARG A 289 -8.87 15.74 11.56
C ARG A 289 -9.52 17.12 11.57
N GLU A 290 -8.77 18.17 11.28
CA GLU A 290 -9.24 19.57 11.26
C GLU A 290 -9.45 20.08 9.82
#